data_05240fb3df97cf429cfba6014e89e586
#
_entry.id   05240fb3df97cf429cfba6014e89e586
#
_cell.length_a   1.000
_cell.length_b   1.000
_cell.length_c   1.000
_cell.angle_alpha   90.00
_cell.angle_beta   90.00
_cell.angle_gamma   90.00
#
_symmetry.space_group_name_H-M   'P 1'
#
loop_
_entity.id
_entity.type
_entity.pdbx_description
1 polymer ?
#
loop_
_entity_poly.entity_id
_entity_poly.type
_entity_poly.pdbx_seq_one_letter_code
_entity_poly.pdbx_strand_id
1 'polypeptide(L)'
;MAKKKIAALISVFLSAIMITAFTGCGGSENKAADYKDGTYTGRSSNFEEDESGNGAGYGEAVIKIEGNKITECEFKMYNLDGSLKDESYGSELSRENRLKAQKAVQSADKYAAAIIGKSSADDVDVISGATISCNEFKEAISDALKNAAE
;
A
#
# COMPACT_ATOMS: atom_id res chain seq x y z
N MET A 1 -17.29 44.46 62.62
CA MET A 1 -15.91 44.35 62.21
C MET A 1 -15.83 44.17 60.73
N ALA A 2 -15.03 44.93 60.05
CA ALA A 2 -15.23 45.45 58.72
C ALA A 2 -15.21 44.44 57.58
N LYS A 3 -16.26 44.47 56.76
CA LYS A 3 -16.33 43.86 55.42
C LYS A 3 -15.68 44.81 54.42
N LYS A 4 -14.62 44.34 53.72
CA LYS A 4 -14.10 45.06 52.56
C LYS A 4 -14.48 44.32 51.29
N LYS A 5 -15.33 44.93 50.49
CA LYS A 5 -15.66 44.58 49.12
C LYS A 5 -14.54 45.08 48.23
N ILE A 6 -13.98 44.22 47.41
CA ILE A 6 -13.05 44.63 46.35
C ILE A 6 -13.73 44.34 45.00
N ALA A 7 -13.94 45.42 44.27
CA ALA A 7 -14.58 45.39 42.97
C ALA A 7 -13.64 44.85 41.91
N ALA A 8 -14.18 43.99 41.02
CA ALA A 8 -13.50 43.49 39.84
C ALA A 8 -13.43 44.54 38.74
N LEU A 9 -12.26 44.84 38.27
CA LEU A 9 -12.03 45.60 37.06
C LEU A 9 -11.81 44.61 35.91
N ILE A 10 -12.77 44.57 35.00
CA ILE A 10 -12.70 43.83 33.76
C ILE A 10 -11.92 44.68 32.76
N SER A 11 -10.70 44.30 32.45
CA SER A 11 -9.92 44.89 31.35
C SER A 11 -10.12 44.06 30.10
N VAL A 12 -10.85 44.61 29.15
CA VAL A 12 -11.02 44.04 27.81
C VAL A 12 -9.79 44.41 26.99
N PHE A 13 -8.88 43.47 26.78
CA PHE A 13 -7.81 43.59 25.79
C PHE A 13 -8.31 43.08 24.45
N LEU A 14 -8.60 44.06 23.57
CA LEU A 14 -8.87 43.84 22.15
C LEU A 14 -7.52 43.64 21.43
N SER A 15 -7.06 42.40 21.35
CA SER A 15 -5.87 42.09 20.55
C SER A 15 -6.26 41.83 19.11
N ALA A 16 -5.93 42.76 18.25
CA ALA A 16 -5.99 42.62 16.79
C ALA A 16 -5.01 41.51 16.35
N ILE A 17 -5.54 40.35 15.92
CA ILE A 17 -4.75 39.30 15.29
C ILE A 17 -4.50 39.71 13.84
N MET A 18 -3.29 40.14 13.53
CA MET A 18 -2.82 40.22 12.15
C MET A 18 -2.67 38.83 11.58
N ILE A 19 -3.55 38.51 10.65
CA ILE A 19 -3.41 37.31 9.82
C ILE A 19 -2.33 37.58 8.77
N THR A 20 -1.11 37.16 9.02
CA THR A 20 -0.08 37.09 8.00
C THR A 20 -0.40 35.88 7.13
N ALA A 21 -0.89 36.09 5.91
CA ALA A 21 -1.00 35.06 4.89
C ALA A 21 0.41 34.57 4.53
N PHE A 22 0.81 33.45 5.10
CA PHE A 22 1.94 32.68 4.59
C PHE A 22 1.45 31.93 3.35
N THR A 23 1.74 32.47 2.18
CA THR A 23 1.78 31.70 0.94
C THR A 23 3.01 30.80 0.99
N GLY A 24 2.87 29.66 1.66
CA GLY A 24 3.86 28.60 1.70
C GLY A 24 3.61 27.65 0.53
N CYS A 25 4.64 27.43 -0.24
CA CYS A 25 4.77 26.50 -1.37
C CYS A 25 4.08 25.16 -1.18
N GLY A 26 3.54 24.65 -2.31
CA GLY A 26 2.86 23.39 -2.44
C GLY A 26 3.64 22.19 -1.87
N GLY A 27 3.22 21.75 -0.71
CA GLY A 27 3.31 20.37 -0.33
C GLY A 27 2.06 19.69 -0.90
N SER A 28 2.23 18.69 -1.74
CA SER A 28 1.16 17.76 -2.02
C SER A 28 0.75 17.18 -0.68
N GLU A 29 -0.32 17.68 -0.08
CA GLU A 29 -1.04 16.95 0.93
C GLU A 29 -1.53 15.68 0.21
N ASN A 30 -0.87 14.55 0.45
CA ASN A 30 -1.43 13.24 0.19
C ASN A 30 -2.68 13.13 1.07
N LYS A 31 -3.80 13.62 0.52
CA LYS A 31 -5.11 13.33 1.08
C LYS A 31 -5.21 11.82 1.09
N ALA A 32 -5.18 11.22 2.26
CA ALA A 32 -5.39 9.79 2.40
C ALA A 32 -6.65 9.44 1.61
N ALA A 33 -6.53 8.53 0.65
CA ALA A 33 -7.67 8.12 -0.14
C ALA A 33 -8.71 7.53 0.82
N ASP A 34 -9.96 7.86 0.61
CA ASP A 34 -11.07 7.35 1.39
C ASP A 34 -11.63 6.13 0.65
N TYR A 35 -11.41 4.96 1.20
CA TYR A 35 -11.82 3.69 0.60
C TYR A 35 -13.11 3.20 1.24
N LYS A 36 -14.02 2.68 0.42
CA LYS A 36 -15.24 2.03 0.91
C LYS A 36 -14.90 0.65 1.49
N ASP A 37 -15.55 0.29 2.59
CA ASP A 37 -15.47 -1.05 3.15
C ASP A 37 -15.99 -2.08 2.15
N GLY A 38 -15.28 -3.20 2.00
CA GLY A 38 -15.64 -4.23 1.04
C GLY A 38 -14.47 -5.12 0.64
N THR A 39 -14.74 -6.01 -0.31
CA THR A 39 -13.72 -6.88 -0.92
C THR A 39 -13.49 -6.46 -2.36
N TYR A 40 -12.24 -6.26 -2.72
CA TYR A 40 -11.82 -5.75 -4.01
C TYR A 40 -10.72 -6.61 -4.61
N THR A 41 -10.77 -6.75 -5.93
CA THR A 41 -9.76 -7.48 -6.69
C THR A 41 -9.01 -6.49 -7.57
N GLY A 42 -7.71 -6.66 -7.66
CA GLY A 42 -6.86 -5.90 -8.57
C GLY A 42 -5.83 -6.80 -9.24
N ARG A 43 -5.36 -6.35 -10.39
CA ARG A 43 -4.39 -7.06 -11.22
C ARG A 43 -3.28 -6.13 -11.64
N SER A 44 -2.04 -6.63 -11.65
CA SER A 44 -0.90 -5.90 -12.21
C SER A 44 -0.94 -5.88 -13.74
N SER A 45 -0.13 -5.04 -14.35
CA SER A 45 0.26 -5.18 -15.75
C SER A 45 0.98 -6.52 -15.97
N ASN A 46 1.14 -6.91 -17.23
CA ASN A 46 1.99 -8.03 -17.60
C ASN A 46 3.46 -7.60 -17.50
N PHE A 47 4.25 -8.40 -16.83
CA PHE A 47 5.71 -8.27 -16.78
C PHE A 47 6.31 -9.26 -17.77
N GLU A 48 7.23 -8.79 -18.57
CA GLU A 48 7.97 -9.63 -19.51
C GLU A 48 9.18 -10.28 -18.82
N GLU A 49 9.67 -11.39 -19.38
CA GLU A 49 10.90 -12.01 -18.91
C GLU A 49 12.08 -11.02 -19.08
N ASP A 50 12.92 -10.92 -18.07
CA ASP A 50 14.10 -10.06 -18.10
C ASP A 50 15.41 -10.86 -18.26
N GLU A 51 16.49 -10.14 -18.57
CA GLU A 51 17.84 -10.73 -18.74
C GLU A 51 18.39 -11.39 -17.48
N SER A 52 17.78 -11.10 -16.31
CA SER A 52 18.16 -11.69 -15.03
C SER A 52 17.47 -13.03 -14.77
N GLY A 53 16.62 -13.48 -15.70
CA GLY A 53 15.90 -14.75 -15.65
C GLY A 53 14.68 -14.68 -14.70
N ASN A 54 14.13 -13.50 -14.47
CA ASN A 54 12.81 -13.38 -13.86
C ASN A 54 11.76 -13.69 -14.92
N GLY A 55 10.97 -14.71 -14.70
CA GLY A 55 9.99 -15.16 -15.69
C GLY A 55 8.83 -14.20 -15.85
N ALA A 56 8.32 -14.12 -17.07
CA ALA A 56 7.15 -13.33 -17.43
C ALA A 56 5.90 -13.71 -16.61
N GLY A 57 5.00 -12.75 -16.40
CA GLY A 57 3.77 -13.01 -15.69
C GLY A 57 3.03 -11.78 -15.20
N TYR A 58 2.11 -11.98 -14.27
CA TYR A 58 1.37 -10.91 -13.61
C TYR A 58 0.94 -11.34 -12.20
N GLY A 59 0.58 -10.36 -11.38
CA GLY A 59 0.03 -10.59 -10.05
C GLY A 59 -1.45 -10.26 -9.97
N GLU A 60 -2.20 -11.02 -9.16
CA GLU A 60 -3.56 -10.70 -8.77
C GLU A 60 -3.66 -10.61 -7.24
N ALA A 61 -4.36 -9.61 -6.75
CA ALA A 61 -4.62 -9.42 -5.34
C ALA A 61 -6.13 -9.37 -5.07
N VAL A 62 -6.55 -10.06 -4.01
CA VAL A 62 -7.89 -9.88 -3.41
C VAL A 62 -7.68 -9.27 -2.04
N ILE A 63 -8.25 -8.09 -1.80
CA ILE A 63 -8.13 -7.39 -0.53
C ILE A 63 -9.50 -7.17 0.10
N LYS A 64 -9.55 -7.19 1.43
CA LYS A 64 -10.69 -6.72 2.19
C LYS A 64 -10.32 -5.43 2.90
N ILE A 65 -11.19 -4.44 2.81
CA ILE A 65 -11.02 -3.13 3.43
C ILE A 65 -12.08 -2.96 4.51
N GLU A 66 -11.64 -2.54 5.68
CA GLU A 66 -12.48 -2.12 6.81
C GLU A 66 -11.85 -0.90 7.48
N GLY A 67 -12.65 0.16 7.66
CA GLY A 67 -12.18 1.40 8.28
C GLY A 67 -10.99 2.03 7.58
N ASN A 68 -10.99 2.05 6.25
CA ASN A 68 -9.95 2.64 5.41
C ASN A 68 -8.58 1.91 5.48
N LYS A 69 -8.57 0.65 5.89
CA LYS A 69 -7.36 -0.20 5.97
C LYS A 69 -7.61 -1.56 5.38
N ILE A 70 -6.58 -2.13 4.80
CA ILE A 70 -6.60 -3.52 4.33
C ILE A 70 -6.53 -4.43 5.55
N THR A 71 -7.55 -5.25 5.76
CA THR A 71 -7.65 -6.20 6.88
C THR A 71 -7.36 -7.64 6.48
N GLU A 72 -7.57 -7.97 5.19
CA GLU A 72 -7.21 -9.27 4.63
C GLU A 72 -6.60 -9.05 3.24
N CYS A 73 -5.65 -9.89 2.86
CA CYS A 73 -5.04 -9.88 1.55
C CYS A 73 -4.68 -11.30 1.12
N GLU A 74 -5.06 -11.66 -0.09
CA GLU A 74 -4.54 -12.80 -0.83
C GLU A 74 -3.83 -12.27 -2.08
N PHE A 75 -2.59 -12.69 -2.32
CA PHE A 75 -1.82 -12.32 -3.50
C PHE A 75 -1.29 -13.56 -4.19
N LYS A 76 -1.51 -13.66 -5.48
CA LYS A 76 -1.08 -14.76 -6.34
C LYS A 76 -0.38 -14.26 -7.58
N MET A 77 0.59 -15.00 -8.06
CA MET A 77 1.32 -14.73 -9.28
C MET A 77 1.01 -15.78 -10.34
N TYR A 78 0.90 -15.34 -11.57
CA TYR A 78 0.52 -16.16 -12.72
C TYR A 78 1.51 -15.99 -13.87
N ASN A 79 1.66 -17.02 -14.67
CA ASN A 79 2.29 -16.93 -15.98
C ASN A 79 1.37 -16.17 -16.95
N LEU A 80 1.90 -15.72 -18.09
CA LEU A 80 1.10 -14.99 -19.10
C LEU A 80 -0.03 -15.85 -19.69
N ASP A 81 0.08 -17.17 -19.64
CA ASP A 81 -0.95 -18.12 -20.09
C ASP A 81 -2.08 -18.32 -19.04
N GLY A 82 -1.97 -17.69 -17.87
CA GLY A 82 -2.93 -17.79 -16.77
C GLY A 82 -2.68 -18.96 -15.81
N SER A 83 -1.65 -19.75 -16.00
CA SER A 83 -1.28 -20.78 -15.03
C SER A 83 -0.66 -20.19 -13.78
N LEU A 84 -1.02 -20.73 -12.60
CA LEU A 84 -0.52 -20.27 -11.31
C LEU A 84 0.99 -20.59 -11.17
N LYS A 85 1.77 -19.62 -10.70
CA LYS A 85 3.14 -19.84 -10.25
C LYS A 85 3.10 -20.43 -8.84
N ASP A 86 3.13 -21.75 -8.76
CA ASP A 86 3.05 -22.51 -7.53
C ASP A 86 4.40 -23.15 -7.12
N GLU A 87 4.40 -24.10 -6.23
CA GLU A 87 5.59 -24.81 -5.77
C GLU A 87 6.34 -25.57 -6.88
N SER A 88 5.68 -25.86 -8.00
CA SER A 88 6.29 -26.50 -9.16
C SER A 88 6.92 -25.50 -10.15
N TYR A 89 6.66 -24.21 -9.97
CA TYR A 89 7.15 -23.15 -10.86
C TYR A 89 8.69 -23.16 -10.93
N GLY A 90 9.20 -23.23 -12.16
CA GLY A 90 10.64 -23.28 -12.42
C GLY A 90 11.27 -24.67 -12.21
N SER A 91 10.47 -25.74 -12.09
CA SER A 91 10.97 -27.11 -11.88
C SER A 91 11.86 -27.59 -13.02
N GLU A 92 11.64 -27.09 -14.24
CA GLU A 92 12.39 -27.37 -15.47
C GLU A 92 13.68 -26.54 -15.61
N LEU A 93 13.87 -25.52 -14.77
CA LEU A 93 15.01 -24.63 -14.82
C LEU A 93 16.26 -25.23 -14.16
N SER A 94 17.41 -24.58 -14.42
CA SER A 94 18.62 -24.89 -13.67
C SER A 94 18.40 -24.74 -12.17
N ARG A 95 19.19 -25.43 -11.33
CA ARG A 95 19.07 -25.34 -9.87
C ARG A 95 19.06 -23.90 -9.35
N GLU A 96 19.93 -23.06 -9.92
CA GLU A 96 20.04 -21.65 -9.50
C GLU A 96 18.76 -20.88 -9.84
N ASN A 97 18.27 -20.97 -11.07
CA ASN A 97 17.07 -20.28 -11.53
C ASN A 97 15.81 -20.81 -10.81
N ARG A 98 15.76 -22.11 -10.54
CA ARG A 98 14.69 -22.69 -9.73
C ARG A 98 14.65 -22.10 -8.31
N LEU A 99 15.80 -21.91 -7.67
CA LEU A 99 15.84 -21.29 -6.34
C LEU A 99 15.33 -19.83 -6.39
N LYS A 100 15.64 -19.09 -7.44
CA LYS A 100 15.10 -17.73 -7.66
C LYS A 100 13.58 -17.78 -7.88
N ALA A 101 13.10 -18.67 -8.74
CA ALA A 101 11.67 -18.85 -9.03
C ALA A 101 10.89 -19.19 -7.74
N GLN A 102 11.37 -20.15 -6.96
CA GLN A 102 10.73 -20.53 -5.69
C GLN A 102 10.78 -19.42 -4.65
N LYS A 103 11.83 -18.61 -4.63
CA LYS A 103 11.89 -17.44 -3.74
C LYS A 103 10.84 -16.40 -4.13
N ALA A 104 10.60 -16.19 -5.42
CA ALA A 104 9.55 -15.31 -5.90
C ALA A 104 8.17 -15.82 -5.44
N VAL A 105 7.86 -17.11 -5.65
CA VAL A 105 6.61 -17.73 -5.19
C VAL A 105 6.40 -17.54 -3.69
N GLN A 106 7.41 -17.86 -2.86
CA GLN A 106 7.34 -17.72 -1.41
C GLN A 106 7.24 -16.27 -0.93
N SER A 107 7.57 -15.30 -1.78
CA SER A 107 7.41 -13.88 -1.42
C SER A 107 5.96 -13.41 -1.45
N ALA A 108 5.08 -14.11 -2.16
CA ALA A 108 3.68 -13.74 -2.29
C ALA A 108 2.97 -13.65 -0.93
N ASP A 109 3.07 -14.70 -0.12
CA ASP A 109 2.47 -14.73 1.22
C ASP A 109 3.05 -13.66 2.15
N LYS A 110 4.35 -13.36 1.99
CA LYS A 110 5.02 -12.34 2.79
C LYS A 110 4.54 -10.94 2.43
N TYR A 111 4.33 -10.65 1.15
CA TYR A 111 3.77 -9.38 0.70
C TYR A 111 2.32 -9.24 1.14
N ALA A 112 1.51 -10.29 0.99
CA ALA A 112 0.14 -10.32 1.47
C ALA A 112 0.04 -10.06 2.98
N ALA A 113 0.93 -10.64 3.78
CA ALA A 113 0.98 -10.37 5.22
C ALA A 113 1.47 -8.94 5.56
N ALA A 114 2.43 -8.41 4.79
CA ALA A 114 3.02 -7.11 5.04
C ALA A 114 2.07 -5.93 4.79
N ILE A 115 1.01 -6.10 3.98
CA ILE A 115 0.05 -5.04 3.67
C ILE A 115 -1.05 -4.89 4.72
N ILE A 116 -1.24 -5.88 5.59
CA ILE A 116 -2.30 -5.86 6.60
C ILE A 116 -2.14 -4.65 7.54
N GLY A 117 -3.23 -3.93 7.75
CA GLY A 117 -3.28 -2.71 8.56
C GLY A 117 -2.81 -1.44 7.84
N LYS A 118 -2.40 -1.54 6.58
CA LYS A 118 -1.96 -0.42 5.74
C LYS A 118 -3.08 0.05 4.81
N SER A 119 -2.90 1.23 4.22
CA SER A 119 -3.82 1.83 3.25
C SER A 119 -3.14 2.17 1.91
N SER A 120 -1.86 1.82 1.76
CA SER A 120 -1.11 2.04 0.52
C SER A 120 -0.15 0.89 0.26
N ALA A 121 -0.03 0.51 -1.02
CA ALA A 121 0.97 -0.46 -1.47
C ALA A 121 2.41 0.05 -1.26
N ASP A 122 2.62 1.35 -1.24
CA ASP A 122 3.93 1.97 -1.05
C ASP A 122 4.50 1.77 0.36
N ASP A 123 3.63 1.47 1.32
CA ASP A 123 4.03 1.17 2.71
C ASP A 123 4.67 -0.23 2.87
N VAL A 124 4.80 -1.00 1.78
CA VAL A 124 5.41 -2.33 1.79
C VAL A 124 6.79 -2.29 1.17
N ASP A 125 7.79 -2.72 1.95
CA ASP A 125 9.18 -2.79 1.53
C ASP A 125 9.46 -3.97 0.60
N VAL A 126 10.48 -3.80 -0.26
CA VAL A 126 10.95 -4.85 -1.16
C VAL A 126 11.62 -5.98 -0.39
N ILE A 127 11.18 -7.21 -0.62
CA ILE A 127 11.86 -8.41 -0.13
C ILE A 127 13.08 -8.68 -1.02
N SER A 128 14.27 -8.80 -0.42
CA SER A 128 15.52 -9.03 -1.14
C SER A 128 15.42 -10.23 -2.11
N GLY A 129 15.69 -9.98 -3.38
CA GLY A 129 15.65 -10.98 -4.46
C GLY A 129 14.23 -11.34 -4.92
N ALA A 130 13.23 -10.48 -4.67
CA ALA A 130 11.85 -10.60 -5.15
C ALA A 130 11.32 -9.25 -5.66
N THR A 131 12.15 -8.50 -6.39
CA THR A 131 11.82 -7.13 -6.86
C THR A 131 10.66 -7.15 -7.86
N ILE A 132 10.65 -8.06 -8.82
CA ILE A 132 9.56 -8.17 -9.81
C ILE A 132 8.26 -8.54 -9.09
N SER A 133 8.28 -9.52 -8.20
CA SER A 133 7.11 -9.88 -7.39
C SER A 133 6.60 -8.72 -6.56
N CYS A 134 7.48 -7.83 -6.07
CA CYS A 134 7.10 -6.60 -5.39
C CYS A 134 6.36 -5.65 -6.30
N ASN A 135 6.83 -5.46 -7.53
CA ASN A 135 6.18 -4.59 -8.49
C ASN A 135 4.82 -5.15 -8.91
N GLU A 136 4.74 -6.46 -9.23
CA GLU A 136 3.47 -7.14 -9.49
C GLU A 136 2.48 -6.95 -8.32
N PHE A 137 2.95 -7.14 -7.08
CA PHE A 137 2.16 -6.94 -5.88
C PHE A 137 1.66 -5.50 -5.74
N LYS A 138 2.56 -4.52 -5.83
CA LYS A 138 2.20 -3.10 -5.67
C LYS A 138 1.20 -2.62 -6.71
N GLU A 139 1.36 -3.04 -7.95
CA GLU A 139 0.41 -2.71 -9.02
C GLU A 139 -0.96 -3.36 -8.77
N ALA A 140 -0.99 -4.65 -8.40
CA ALA A 140 -2.24 -5.36 -8.12
C ALA A 140 -2.99 -4.74 -6.91
N ILE A 141 -2.29 -4.40 -5.82
CA ILE A 141 -2.90 -3.71 -4.68
C ILE A 141 -3.39 -2.32 -5.08
N SER A 142 -2.61 -1.56 -5.85
CA SER A 142 -3.00 -0.22 -6.29
C SER A 142 -4.25 -0.26 -7.17
N ASP A 143 -4.39 -1.29 -8.02
CA ASP A 143 -5.56 -1.49 -8.86
C ASP A 143 -6.80 -1.85 -8.00
N ALA A 144 -6.66 -2.74 -7.04
CA ALA A 144 -7.73 -3.06 -6.09
C ALA A 144 -8.18 -1.84 -5.27
N LEU A 145 -7.24 -1.01 -4.82
CA LEU A 145 -7.54 0.22 -4.07
C LEU A 145 -8.25 1.28 -4.92
N LYS A 146 -7.96 1.37 -6.23
CA LYS A 146 -8.72 2.25 -7.13
C LYS A 146 -10.19 1.84 -7.18
N ASN A 147 -10.47 0.54 -7.29
CA ASN A 147 -11.83 0.02 -7.30
C ASN A 147 -12.56 0.28 -5.97
N ALA A 148 -11.84 0.42 -4.86
CA ALA A 148 -12.39 0.75 -3.56
C ALA A 148 -12.67 2.26 -3.35
N ALA A 149 -12.03 3.12 -4.13
CA ALA A 149 -12.20 4.57 -4.07
C ALA A 149 -13.38 5.08 -4.92
N GLU A 150 -13.94 4.25 -5.81
CA GLU A 150 -15.11 4.55 -6.65
C GLU A 150 -16.42 4.30 -5.88
#